data_e6fd5ac5209ae98ac0592593f03bbd48
#
_entry.id   e6fd5ac5209ae98ac0592593f03bbd48
#
_cell.length_a   1.000
_cell.length_b   1.000
_cell.length_c   1.000
_cell.angle_alpha   90.00
_cell.angle_beta   90.00
_cell.angle_gamma   90.00
#
_symmetry.space_group_name_H-M   'P 1'
#
loop_
_entity.id
_entity.type
_entity.pdbx_description
1 polymer ?
#
loop_
_entity_poly.entity_id
_entity_poly.type
_entity_poly.pdbx_seq_one_letter_code
_entity_poly.pdbx_strand_id
1 'polypeptide(L)'
;MQGGGHARRGRRRTVERSWPDAPGVALDLREPRDDLVLERDEGSGDHFRQAAGPFLDYERRLARVAGPHGDRWHETTTYRWSLPWFAWLFALPLRWAIARRGAAPGHHHDRGAHARTGGGTGIRTPWWAPPDRLDAHQLAVLGLLAAASMSSAFVNTLFTQTVQFAADEFGVAKTGVGVAGGVVRAGIILVLPFAVLADRIGRRRVVTAMAVAAPLITSLGAVAPSFPFLVATQTIGRPIGLALDFLVAVVAAEEMPRNSRAYAVSVLAMASGLGAGVAVMALPLADLSPSAWRYVYVVTLVWMAVAVSIARHLPETARFERPHVIAPRLDRMRFGVLAAVAFLGNLFIAPASLFQNGYLEEQRGFSATTIAIFTLTTATPAGLGLIIGGRIADISGRRRVIALGLPTSVALIVVSYSVGGPLMWLSVFGAGVLAGVTYPALAVYRTELFPTGNRSRAAGLLTAAALVGGIGGLLVMGRLLDAGWSHGRIIGMLAIAEVAVVAIVLAWYPETAHRELEDLNPVDAAGFSKG
;
A
#
# COMPACT_ATOMS: atom_id res chain seq x y z
N MET A 1 -19.81 31.85 8.39
CA MET A 1 -20.12 32.29 7.03
C MET A 1 -18.94 32.03 6.11
N GLN A 2 -19.15 31.31 5.06
CA GLN A 2 -18.42 30.99 3.83
C GLN A 2 -18.12 29.52 3.66
N GLY A 3 -19.10 28.80 3.18
CA GLY A 3 -19.00 27.46 2.63
C GLY A 3 -19.70 27.39 1.29
N GLY A 4 -19.13 27.99 0.25
CA GLY A 4 -19.75 28.10 -1.07
C GLY A 4 -18.80 27.81 -2.22
N GLY A 5 -18.22 26.60 -2.32
CA GLY A 5 -17.31 26.29 -3.42
C GLY A 5 -17.15 24.82 -3.81
N HIS A 6 -17.61 23.87 -3.02
CA HIS A 6 -17.28 22.45 -3.21
C HIS A 6 -18.39 21.58 -3.85
N ALA A 7 -19.47 22.18 -4.33
CA ALA A 7 -20.71 21.46 -4.66
C ALA A 7 -20.80 20.79 -6.03
N ARG A 8 -19.72 20.67 -6.84
CA ARG A 8 -19.87 20.23 -8.25
C ARG A 8 -19.06 19.02 -8.70
N ARG A 9 -18.56 18.14 -7.83
CA ARG A 9 -17.83 16.92 -8.28
C ARG A 9 -18.48 15.66 -7.71
N GLY A 10 -19.06 14.87 -8.58
CA GLY A 10 -19.68 13.57 -8.34
C GLY A 10 -21.06 13.48 -9.00
N ARG A 11 -21.25 12.45 -9.84
CA ARG A 11 -22.55 12.19 -10.46
C ARG A 11 -23.48 11.63 -9.39
N ARG A 12 -24.68 12.20 -9.24
CA ARG A 12 -25.77 11.60 -8.44
C ARG A 12 -26.09 10.22 -9.01
N ARG A 13 -26.23 9.24 -8.15
CA ARG A 13 -26.62 7.87 -8.49
C ARG A 13 -27.85 7.52 -7.72
N THR A 14 -28.75 6.78 -8.37
CA THR A 14 -30.01 6.33 -7.78
C THR A 14 -30.05 4.81 -7.78
N VAL A 15 -30.51 4.24 -6.69
CA VAL A 15 -30.83 2.82 -6.54
C VAL A 15 -32.29 2.74 -6.15
N GLU A 16 -33.08 2.04 -6.96
CA GLU A 16 -34.51 1.83 -6.73
C GLU A 16 -34.79 0.38 -6.37
N ARG A 17 -35.71 0.18 -5.42
CA ARG A 17 -36.14 -1.14 -4.99
C ARG A 17 -37.62 -1.15 -4.71
N SER A 18 -38.19 -2.34 -4.82
CA SER A 18 -39.63 -2.55 -4.60
C SER A 18 -39.83 -3.75 -3.69
N TRP A 19 -40.64 -3.56 -2.66
CA TRP A 19 -40.95 -4.56 -1.65
C TRP A 19 -42.46 -4.83 -1.63
N PRO A 20 -42.94 -6.07 -1.41
CA PRO A 20 -44.34 -6.33 -1.19
C PRO A 20 -44.81 -5.66 0.11
N ASP A 21 -46.03 -5.19 0.16
CA ASP A 21 -46.64 -4.67 1.39
C ASP A 21 -47.08 -5.83 2.29
N ALA A 22 -46.12 -6.32 3.08
CA ALA A 22 -46.30 -7.41 4.03
C ALA A 22 -46.17 -6.91 5.47
N PRO A 23 -46.80 -7.58 6.46
CA PRO A 23 -46.64 -7.23 7.87
C PRO A 23 -45.18 -7.19 8.28
N GLY A 24 -44.75 -6.09 8.91
CA GLY A 24 -43.38 -5.86 9.36
C GLY A 24 -42.47 -5.17 8.34
N VAL A 25 -42.67 -5.31 7.03
CA VAL A 25 -41.84 -4.67 5.99
C VAL A 25 -41.87 -3.14 6.11
N ALA A 26 -43.07 -2.57 6.32
CA ALA A 26 -43.22 -1.12 6.48
C ALA A 26 -42.45 -0.58 7.70
N LEU A 27 -42.46 -1.32 8.81
CA LEU A 27 -41.71 -0.96 10.03
C LEU A 27 -40.21 -1.03 9.79
N ASP A 28 -39.73 -2.10 9.16
CA ASP A 28 -38.31 -2.27 8.84
C ASP A 28 -37.80 -1.20 7.88
N LEU A 29 -38.59 -0.84 6.87
CA LEU A 29 -38.25 0.20 5.92
C LEU A 29 -38.23 1.61 6.55
N ARG A 30 -39.10 1.86 7.52
CA ARG A 30 -39.21 3.14 8.24
C ARG A 30 -38.17 3.30 9.36
N GLU A 31 -37.44 2.26 9.69
CA GLU A 31 -36.34 2.35 10.66
C GLU A 31 -35.13 3.07 10.00
N PRO A 32 -34.57 4.13 10.64
CA PRO A 32 -33.33 4.75 10.18
C PRO A 32 -32.20 3.74 10.19
N ARG A 33 -31.39 3.70 9.13
CA ARG A 33 -30.27 2.76 9.01
C ARG A 33 -29.05 3.25 9.76
N ASP A 34 -28.35 2.30 10.38
CA ASP A 34 -27.09 2.51 11.08
C ASP A 34 -26.04 1.50 10.58
N ASP A 35 -25.55 1.74 9.35
CA ASP A 35 -24.52 0.93 8.71
C ASP A 35 -23.39 1.81 8.12
N LEU A 36 -23.19 1.82 6.80
CA LEU A 36 -22.28 2.75 6.11
C LEU A 36 -22.69 4.21 6.29
N VAL A 37 -23.97 4.44 6.49
CA VAL A 37 -24.59 5.75 6.72
C VAL A 37 -25.40 5.68 8.00
N LEU A 38 -25.25 6.66 8.86
CA LEU A 38 -26.22 6.93 9.91
C LEU A 38 -27.31 7.80 9.32
N GLU A 39 -28.51 7.26 9.22
CA GLU A 39 -29.66 7.99 8.73
C GLU A 39 -30.36 8.77 9.84
N ARG A 40 -30.93 9.89 9.48
CA ARG A 40 -31.84 10.68 10.30
C ARG A 40 -33.15 10.81 9.58
N ASP A 41 -34.25 10.53 10.26
CA ASP A 41 -35.58 10.80 9.77
C ASP A 41 -35.88 12.31 9.76
N GLU A 42 -36.43 12.81 8.68
CA GLU A 42 -36.87 14.21 8.51
C GLU A 42 -38.28 14.45 9.05
N GLY A 43 -38.82 13.49 9.83
CA GLY A 43 -40.07 13.64 10.59
C GLY A 43 -41.31 13.02 9.93
N SER A 44 -41.18 12.37 8.76
CA SER A 44 -42.30 11.69 8.07
C SER A 44 -42.30 10.17 8.19
N GLY A 45 -41.17 9.58 8.66
CA GLY A 45 -40.93 8.14 8.62
C GLY A 45 -40.72 7.56 7.21
N ASP A 46 -40.81 8.40 6.19
CA ASP A 46 -40.69 8.00 4.76
C ASP A 46 -39.55 8.75 4.04
N HIS A 47 -38.88 9.69 4.73
CA HIS A 47 -37.79 10.50 4.18
C HIS A 47 -36.60 10.56 5.12
N PHE A 48 -35.45 10.06 4.66
CA PHE A 48 -34.22 9.94 5.45
C PHE A 48 -33.07 10.64 4.76
N ARG A 49 -32.24 11.33 5.56
CA ARG A 49 -30.97 11.92 5.13
C ARG A 49 -29.82 11.40 5.93
N GLN A 50 -28.62 11.59 5.41
CA GLN A 50 -27.38 11.28 6.13
C GLN A 50 -27.18 12.24 7.30
N ALA A 51 -27.13 11.70 8.53
CA ALA A 51 -26.64 12.39 9.71
C ALA A 51 -25.10 12.29 9.82
N ALA A 52 -24.55 11.10 9.50
CA ALA A 52 -23.11 10.87 9.41
C ALA A 52 -22.81 9.78 8.35
N GLY A 53 -21.73 9.97 7.58
CA GLY A 53 -21.34 8.99 6.56
C GLY A 53 -20.50 9.58 5.43
N PRO A 54 -20.13 8.74 4.46
CA PRO A 54 -19.11 9.03 3.44
C PRO A 54 -19.62 9.81 2.23
N PHE A 55 -20.89 10.19 2.18
CA PHE A 55 -21.48 10.83 1.00
C PHE A 55 -21.51 12.35 1.14
N LEU A 56 -21.36 13.06 0.02
CA LEU A 56 -21.60 14.49 -0.07
C LEU A 56 -23.08 14.83 -0.01
N ASP A 57 -23.90 13.88 -0.49
CA ASP A 57 -25.36 14.00 -0.55
C ASP A 57 -25.94 12.58 -0.49
N TYR A 58 -26.89 12.36 0.40
CA TYR A 58 -27.55 11.07 0.58
C TYR A 58 -28.99 11.30 0.99
N GLU A 59 -29.89 10.66 0.28
CA GLU A 59 -31.33 10.75 0.50
C GLU A 59 -31.97 9.40 0.22
N ARG A 60 -32.78 8.93 1.14
CA ARG A 60 -33.62 7.73 0.96
C ARG A 60 -35.06 8.12 1.14
N ARG A 61 -35.90 7.81 0.16
CA ARG A 61 -37.34 8.05 0.16
C ARG A 61 -38.10 6.74 0.03
N LEU A 62 -39.18 6.63 0.76
CA LEU A 62 -40.14 5.54 0.68
C LEU A 62 -41.44 6.07 0.11
N ALA A 63 -42.06 5.31 -0.78
CA ALA A 63 -43.38 5.59 -1.33
C ALA A 63 -44.18 4.30 -1.41
N ARG A 64 -45.42 4.32 -0.96
CA ARG A 64 -46.34 3.21 -1.14
C ARG A 64 -47.07 3.43 -2.46
N VAL A 65 -47.04 2.45 -3.35
CA VAL A 65 -47.66 2.51 -4.67
C VAL A 65 -48.64 1.37 -4.79
N ALA A 66 -49.90 1.69 -5.09
CA ALA A 66 -50.92 0.71 -5.38
C ALA A 66 -50.66 -0.01 -6.69
N GLY A 67 -50.70 -1.33 -6.71
CA GLY A 67 -50.41 -2.14 -7.88
C GLY A 67 -51.51 -3.19 -8.14
N PRO A 68 -51.59 -3.73 -9.37
CA PRO A 68 -52.61 -4.70 -9.75
C PRO A 68 -52.52 -6.04 -9.00
N HIS A 69 -51.35 -6.33 -8.36
CA HIS A 69 -51.11 -7.53 -7.56
C HIS A 69 -50.89 -7.24 -6.06
N GLY A 70 -51.43 -6.11 -5.55
CA GLY A 70 -51.26 -5.62 -4.20
C GLY A 70 -50.34 -4.41 -4.12
N ASP A 71 -50.46 -3.69 -3.01
CA ASP A 71 -49.63 -2.52 -2.75
C ASP A 71 -48.16 -2.90 -2.58
N ARG A 72 -47.28 -2.03 -3.01
CA ARG A 72 -45.81 -2.21 -2.90
C ARG A 72 -45.16 -0.96 -2.34
N TRP A 73 -44.15 -1.20 -1.54
CA TRP A 73 -43.23 -0.14 -1.10
C TRP A 73 -42.12 0.06 -2.13
N HIS A 74 -41.95 1.29 -2.60
CA HIS A 74 -40.83 1.71 -3.44
C HIS A 74 -39.86 2.50 -2.60
N GLU A 75 -38.63 2.01 -2.57
CA GLU A 75 -37.48 2.65 -1.91
C GLU A 75 -36.59 3.24 -2.99
N THR A 76 -36.36 4.56 -2.93
CA THR A 76 -35.46 5.28 -3.81
C THR A 76 -34.33 5.85 -2.97
N THR A 77 -33.10 5.34 -3.17
CA THR A 77 -31.89 5.85 -2.50
C THR A 77 -31.04 6.61 -3.51
N THR A 78 -30.87 7.90 -3.29
CA THR A 78 -30.02 8.79 -4.11
C THR A 78 -28.80 9.22 -3.32
N TYR A 79 -27.62 9.08 -3.92
CA TYR A 79 -26.37 9.42 -3.24
C TYR A 79 -25.33 10.00 -4.19
N ARG A 80 -24.36 10.75 -3.62
CA ARG A 80 -23.22 11.33 -4.31
C ARG A 80 -21.96 11.13 -3.49
N TRP A 81 -20.93 10.54 -4.14
CA TRP A 81 -19.63 10.27 -3.51
C TRP A 81 -18.80 11.51 -3.24
N SER A 82 -17.99 11.45 -2.20
CA SER A 82 -16.94 12.40 -1.91
C SER A 82 -15.59 12.03 -2.54
N LEU A 83 -15.40 10.81 -3.02
CA LEU A 83 -14.12 10.33 -3.60
C LEU A 83 -13.76 11.12 -4.87
N PRO A 84 -12.60 11.80 -4.89
CA PRO A 84 -12.16 12.57 -6.05
C PRO A 84 -11.54 11.71 -7.16
N TRP A 85 -10.93 10.55 -6.81
CA TRP A 85 -10.22 9.65 -7.70
C TRP A 85 -10.75 8.23 -7.58
N PHE A 86 -10.71 7.47 -8.68
CA PHE A 86 -11.08 6.05 -8.73
C PHE A 86 -12.49 5.70 -8.20
N ALA A 87 -13.38 6.68 -8.09
CA ALA A 87 -14.77 6.47 -7.67
C ALA A 87 -15.50 5.39 -8.49
N TRP A 88 -15.07 5.15 -9.72
CA TRP A 88 -15.63 4.12 -10.61
C TRP A 88 -15.30 2.70 -10.15
N LEU A 89 -14.12 2.47 -9.52
CA LEU A 89 -13.73 1.16 -8.97
C LEU A 89 -14.68 0.72 -7.84
N PHE A 90 -15.14 1.67 -7.04
CA PHE A 90 -16.02 1.41 -5.91
C PHE A 90 -17.51 1.51 -6.28
N ALA A 91 -17.81 1.88 -7.51
CA ALA A 91 -19.18 2.14 -7.95
C ALA A 91 -20.07 0.89 -7.90
N LEU A 92 -19.57 -0.25 -8.37
CA LEU A 92 -20.30 -1.52 -8.38
C LEU A 92 -20.40 -2.14 -6.98
N PRO A 93 -19.30 -2.28 -6.19
CA PRO A 93 -19.39 -2.79 -4.82
C PRO A 93 -20.35 -1.98 -3.94
N LEU A 94 -20.32 -0.65 -4.06
CA LEU A 94 -21.19 0.19 -3.27
C LEU A 94 -22.66 0.09 -3.71
N ARG A 95 -22.91 0.15 -5.03
CA ARG A 95 -24.27 -0.04 -5.56
C ARG A 95 -24.84 -1.37 -5.07
N TRP A 96 -24.02 -2.41 -5.08
CA TRP A 96 -24.39 -3.72 -4.59
C TRP A 96 -24.61 -3.73 -3.07
N ALA A 97 -23.76 -3.06 -2.28
CA ALA A 97 -23.94 -2.92 -0.84
C ALA A 97 -25.24 -2.18 -0.49
N ILE A 98 -25.53 -1.07 -1.18
CA ILE A 98 -26.79 -0.32 -1.01
C ILE A 98 -27.98 -1.16 -1.49
N ALA A 99 -27.87 -1.87 -2.61
CA ALA A 99 -28.94 -2.71 -3.14
C ALA A 99 -29.24 -3.93 -2.26
N ARG A 100 -28.29 -4.46 -1.50
CA ARG A 100 -28.49 -5.59 -0.59
C ARG A 100 -28.94 -5.21 0.83
N ARG A 101 -29.04 -3.93 1.13
CA ARG A 101 -29.62 -3.46 2.39
C ARG A 101 -31.06 -3.94 2.45
N GLY A 102 -31.32 -5.01 3.21
CA GLY A 102 -32.55 -5.76 3.04
C GLY A 102 -33.68 -5.32 3.92
N ALA A 103 -34.89 -5.63 3.52
CA ALA A 103 -35.91 -6.14 4.37
C ALA A 103 -35.72 -7.66 4.43
N ALA A 104 -34.96 -8.18 5.38
CA ALA A 104 -34.94 -9.59 5.68
C ALA A 104 -36.05 -9.84 6.70
N PRO A 105 -37.18 -10.50 6.33
CA PRO A 105 -38.12 -10.93 7.32
C PRO A 105 -37.45 -11.99 8.20
N GLY A 106 -37.27 -11.73 9.49
CA GLY A 106 -36.89 -12.75 10.46
C GLY A 106 -35.67 -12.51 11.34
N HIS A 107 -34.98 -11.40 11.28
CA HIS A 107 -33.82 -11.15 12.16
C HIS A 107 -34.12 -10.31 13.42
N HIS A 108 -35.39 -10.14 13.78
CA HIS A 108 -35.77 -9.35 14.96
C HIS A 108 -35.58 -10.04 16.32
N HIS A 109 -35.27 -11.35 16.40
CA HIS A 109 -35.23 -12.07 17.67
C HIS A 109 -33.89 -12.21 18.35
N ASP A 110 -32.77 -11.79 17.74
CA ASP A 110 -31.44 -11.95 18.36
C ASP A 110 -30.73 -10.62 18.74
N ARG A 111 -31.45 -9.51 18.77
CA ARG A 111 -30.88 -8.19 19.09
C ARG A 111 -30.55 -7.97 20.57
N GLY A 112 -30.93 -8.89 21.45
CA GLY A 112 -30.79 -8.73 22.92
C GLY A 112 -29.58 -9.40 23.57
N ALA A 113 -28.94 -10.39 22.94
CA ALA A 113 -28.01 -11.30 23.65
C ALA A 113 -26.51 -11.01 23.45
N HIS A 114 -26.08 -10.26 22.44
CA HIS A 114 -24.65 -10.03 22.16
C HIS A 114 -24.15 -8.57 22.30
N ALA A 115 -24.94 -7.68 22.89
CA ALA A 115 -24.59 -6.26 23.08
C ALA A 115 -23.79 -5.97 24.37
N ARG A 116 -23.28 -6.99 25.08
CA ARG A 116 -22.58 -6.79 26.36
C ARG A 116 -21.28 -7.58 26.45
N THR A 117 -20.29 -7.24 25.64
CA THR A 117 -18.86 -7.47 26.01
C THR A 117 -17.99 -6.76 24.95
N GLY A 118 -17.42 -5.63 25.33
CA GLY A 118 -16.47 -4.86 24.52
C GLY A 118 -16.98 -3.47 24.16
N GLY A 119 -16.40 -2.43 24.77
CA GLY A 119 -16.74 -1.02 24.62
C GLY A 119 -16.47 -0.44 23.23
N GLY A 120 -17.22 -0.88 22.22
CA GLY A 120 -17.26 -0.31 20.88
C GLY A 120 -18.71 -0.05 20.48
N THR A 121 -19.01 1.13 19.99
CA THR A 121 -20.28 1.47 19.35
C THR A 121 -20.58 0.44 18.27
N GLY A 122 -21.58 -0.41 18.47
CA GLY A 122 -21.91 -1.56 17.61
C GLY A 122 -22.44 -1.18 16.22
N ILE A 123 -21.62 -0.48 15.45
CA ILE A 123 -21.90 -0.13 14.04
C ILE A 123 -21.79 -1.41 13.20
N ARG A 124 -22.86 -1.82 12.53
CA ARG A 124 -22.86 -2.97 11.60
C ARG A 124 -22.28 -2.56 10.24
N THR A 125 -20.99 -2.28 10.19
CA THR A 125 -20.33 -2.05 8.90
C THR A 125 -20.02 -3.38 8.21
N PRO A 126 -20.08 -3.45 6.86
CA PRO A 126 -19.57 -4.59 6.11
C PRO A 126 -18.11 -4.86 6.47
N TRP A 127 -17.68 -6.11 6.46
CA TRP A 127 -16.31 -6.54 6.83
C TRP A 127 -15.17 -5.83 6.06
N TRP A 128 -15.49 -5.29 4.89
CA TRP A 128 -14.56 -4.53 4.04
C TRP A 128 -14.58 -3.02 4.30
N ALA A 129 -15.51 -2.52 5.11
CA ALA A 129 -15.61 -1.11 5.45
C ALA A 129 -14.71 -0.77 6.66
N PRO A 130 -14.33 0.51 6.84
CA PRO A 130 -13.59 0.92 8.02
C PRO A 130 -14.37 0.66 9.30
N PRO A 131 -13.68 0.34 10.42
CA PRO A 131 -14.33 0.13 11.73
C PRO A 131 -15.13 1.34 12.21
N ASP A 132 -14.58 2.56 12.06
CA ASP A 132 -15.30 3.80 12.32
C ASP A 132 -15.93 4.32 11.02
N ARG A 133 -17.08 4.96 11.14
CA ARG A 133 -17.73 5.62 10.01
C ARG A 133 -16.92 6.85 9.61
N LEU A 134 -16.38 6.86 8.40
CA LEU A 134 -15.70 8.01 7.84
C LEU A 134 -16.73 9.04 7.36
N ASP A 135 -16.44 10.30 7.58
CA ASP A 135 -17.21 11.38 6.97
C ASP A 135 -16.79 11.65 5.51
N ALA A 136 -17.54 12.50 4.83
CA ALA A 136 -17.30 12.82 3.43
C ALA A 136 -15.93 13.50 3.21
N HIS A 137 -15.45 14.28 4.18
CA HIS A 137 -14.15 14.94 4.14
C HIS A 137 -13.02 13.92 4.30
N GLN A 138 -13.10 13.07 5.32
CA GLN A 138 -12.12 12.01 5.59
C GLN A 138 -11.98 11.05 4.40
N LEU A 139 -13.11 10.66 3.80
CA LEU A 139 -13.09 9.81 2.60
C LEU A 139 -12.47 10.52 1.39
N ALA A 140 -12.73 11.82 1.20
CA ALA A 140 -12.11 12.61 0.14
C ALA A 140 -10.59 12.73 0.33
N VAL A 141 -10.14 13.00 1.55
CA VAL A 141 -8.71 13.04 1.91
C VAL A 141 -8.05 11.69 1.67
N LEU A 142 -8.65 10.59 2.16
CA LEU A 142 -8.12 9.24 1.96
C LEU A 142 -7.99 8.89 0.47
N GLY A 143 -8.97 9.28 -0.36
CA GLY A 143 -8.92 9.09 -1.81
C GLY A 143 -7.81 9.88 -2.49
N LEU A 144 -7.53 11.12 -2.05
CA LEU A 144 -6.39 11.91 -2.54
C LEU A 144 -5.06 11.28 -2.14
N LEU A 145 -4.94 10.85 -0.89
CA LEU A 145 -3.73 10.21 -0.37
C LEU A 145 -3.47 8.87 -1.08
N ALA A 146 -4.52 8.08 -1.35
CA ALA A 146 -4.41 6.85 -2.13
C ALA A 146 -3.90 7.11 -3.55
N ALA A 147 -4.40 8.15 -4.23
CA ALA A 147 -3.90 8.55 -5.54
C ALA A 147 -2.43 9.02 -5.48
N ALA A 148 -2.03 9.72 -4.42
CA ALA A 148 -0.63 10.10 -4.20
C ALA A 148 0.28 8.87 -3.98
N SER A 149 -0.16 7.88 -3.20
CA SER A 149 0.54 6.60 -3.01
C SER A 149 0.70 5.83 -4.31
N MET A 150 -0.33 5.82 -5.19
CA MET A 150 -0.20 5.24 -6.53
C MET A 150 0.87 5.94 -7.36
N SER A 151 0.87 7.28 -7.38
CA SER A 151 1.88 8.09 -8.07
C SER A 151 3.29 7.78 -7.57
N SER A 152 3.47 7.77 -6.25
CA SER A 152 4.73 7.42 -5.59
C SER A 152 5.23 6.04 -6.01
N ALA A 153 4.38 5.02 -5.90
CA ALA A 153 4.74 3.66 -6.23
C ALA A 153 5.07 3.47 -7.72
N PHE A 154 4.34 4.16 -8.61
CA PHE A 154 4.67 4.20 -10.03
C PHE A 154 6.11 4.71 -10.26
N VAL A 155 6.43 5.90 -9.72
CA VAL A 155 7.77 6.50 -9.81
C VAL A 155 8.85 5.55 -9.26
N ASN A 156 8.60 4.93 -8.11
CA ASN A 156 9.55 4.04 -7.45
C ASN A 156 9.81 2.73 -8.21
N THR A 157 8.81 2.25 -8.96
CA THR A 157 8.89 0.99 -9.71
C THR A 157 9.56 1.18 -11.06
N LEU A 158 9.40 2.34 -11.69
CA LEU A 158 9.71 2.60 -13.07
C LEU A 158 11.16 2.26 -13.45
N PHE A 159 12.15 2.76 -12.70
CA PHE A 159 13.55 2.51 -12.96
C PHE A 159 13.89 1.01 -12.95
N THR A 160 13.39 0.28 -11.97
CA THR A 160 13.65 -1.16 -11.84
C THR A 160 13.10 -1.93 -13.04
N GLN A 161 11.97 -1.47 -13.62
CA GLN A 161 11.35 -2.12 -14.77
C GLN A 161 12.05 -1.79 -16.11
N THR A 162 12.65 -0.61 -16.23
CA THR A 162 13.13 -0.08 -17.51
C THR A 162 14.64 -0.02 -17.64
N VAL A 163 15.40 -0.16 -16.56
CA VAL A 163 16.85 0.04 -16.55
C VAL A 163 17.60 -0.88 -17.51
N GLN A 164 17.11 -2.10 -17.72
CA GLN A 164 17.72 -3.07 -18.63
C GLN A 164 17.61 -2.58 -20.08
N PHE A 165 16.41 -2.23 -20.53
CA PHE A 165 16.17 -1.70 -21.90
C PHE A 165 17.01 -0.44 -22.16
N ALA A 166 17.16 0.43 -21.17
CA ALA A 166 18.03 1.60 -21.30
C ALA A 166 19.52 1.23 -21.36
N ALA A 167 19.95 0.24 -20.58
CA ALA A 167 21.34 -0.23 -20.59
C ALA A 167 21.70 -0.85 -21.95
N ASP A 168 20.81 -1.60 -22.56
CA ASP A 168 21.01 -2.24 -23.85
C ASP A 168 21.10 -1.20 -24.98
N GLU A 169 20.24 -0.16 -24.98
CA GLU A 169 20.34 0.95 -25.94
C GLU A 169 21.68 1.71 -25.83
N PHE A 170 22.11 1.99 -24.58
CA PHE A 170 23.35 2.73 -24.34
C PHE A 170 24.62 1.86 -24.32
N GLY A 171 24.51 0.55 -24.55
CA GLY A 171 25.65 -0.39 -24.54
C GLY A 171 26.32 -0.49 -23.17
N VAL A 172 25.56 -0.43 -22.07
CA VAL A 172 26.08 -0.45 -20.70
C VAL A 172 26.21 -1.88 -20.19
N ALA A 173 27.41 -2.24 -19.72
CA ALA A 173 27.69 -3.54 -19.12
C ALA A 173 26.87 -3.80 -17.84
N LYS A 174 26.68 -5.07 -17.45
CA LYS A 174 25.90 -5.46 -16.26
C LYS A 174 26.44 -4.87 -14.95
N THR A 175 27.75 -4.69 -14.82
CA THR A 175 28.37 -3.94 -13.73
C THR A 175 27.83 -2.50 -13.68
N GLY A 176 27.69 -1.83 -14.82
CA GLY A 176 27.10 -0.49 -14.92
C GLY A 176 25.66 -0.45 -14.46
N VAL A 177 24.84 -1.44 -14.78
CA VAL A 177 23.46 -1.59 -14.30
C VAL A 177 23.44 -1.78 -12.78
N GLY A 178 24.33 -2.61 -12.23
CA GLY A 178 24.48 -2.83 -10.80
C GLY A 178 24.88 -1.55 -10.04
N VAL A 179 25.86 -0.79 -10.59
CA VAL A 179 26.27 0.51 -10.05
C VAL A 179 25.10 1.50 -10.08
N ALA A 180 24.39 1.61 -11.21
CA ALA A 180 23.23 2.47 -11.35
C ALA A 180 22.15 2.16 -10.31
N GLY A 181 21.80 0.88 -10.14
CA GLY A 181 20.88 0.42 -9.11
C GLY A 181 21.34 0.78 -7.70
N GLY A 182 22.65 0.67 -7.43
CA GLY A 182 23.28 1.07 -6.17
C GLY A 182 23.18 2.58 -5.92
N VAL A 183 23.51 3.40 -6.91
CA VAL A 183 23.45 4.88 -6.83
C VAL A 183 22.01 5.36 -6.61
N VAL A 184 21.06 4.84 -7.40
CA VAL A 184 19.63 5.19 -7.25
C VAL A 184 19.11 4.78 -5.87
N ARG A 185 19.54 3.64 -5.33
CA ARG A 185 19.20 3.24 -3.95
C ARG A 185 19.83 4.13 -2.90
N ALA A 186 21.10 4.52 -3.06
CA ALA A 186 21.76 5.43 -2.14
C ALA A 186 21.06 6.79 -2.05
N GLY A 187 20.39 7.23 -3.12
CA GLY A 187 19.56 8.42 -3.16
C GLY A 187 18.48 8.49 -2.07
N ILE A 188 18.09 7.36 -1.44
CA ILE A 188 17.08 7.35 -0.35
C ILE A 188 17.51 8.19 0.87
N ILE A 189 18.79 8.47 1.02
CA ILE A 189 19.32 9.38 2.07
C ILE A 189 18.65 10.76 1.93
N LEU A 190 18.30 11.16 0.71
CA LEU A 190 17.59 12.41 0.43
C LEU A 190 16.15 12.46 0.99
N VAL A 191 15.58 11.34 1.45
CA VAL A 191 14.25 11.29 2.08
C VAL A 191 14.24 12.01 3.43
N LEU A 192 15.33 11.91 4.21
CA LEU A 192 15.40 12.44 5.57
C LEU A 192 15.17 13.97 5.65
N PRO A 193 15.80 14.81 4.81
CA PRO A 193 15.53 16.25 4.81
C PRO A 193 14.07 16.61 4.58
N PHE A 194 13.35 15.85 3.77
CA PHE A 194 11.95 16.12 3.45
C PHE A 194 11.01 15.87 4.62
N ALA A 195 11.27 14.85 5.43
CA ALA A 195 10.50 14.61 6.65
C ALA A 195 10.64 15.79 7.63
N VAL A 196 11.88 16.29 7.83
CA VAL A 196 12.16 17.47 8.66
C VAL A 196 11.51 18.73 8.08
N LEU A 197 11.55 18.88 6.77
CA LEU A 197 10.96 20.04 6.08
C LEU A 197 9.43 20.06 6.25
N ALA A 198 8.77 18.89 6.17
CA ALA A 198 7.33 18.76 6.37
C ALA A 198 6.89 19.18 7.78
N ASP A 199 7.73 18.89 8.78
CA ASP A 199 7.50 19.31 10.15
C ASP A 199 7.69 20.84 10.35
N ARG A 200 8.48 21.51 9.50
CA ARG A 200 8.79 22.95 9.63
C ARG A 200 7.87 23.88 8.83
N ILE A 201 7.53 23.52 7.60
CA ILE A 201 6.81 24.42 6.67
C ILE A 201 5.36 23.98 6.39
N GLY A 202 4.90 22.91 7.04
CA GLY A 202 3.56 22.36 6.88
C GLY A 202 3.50 21.17 5.91
N ARG A 203 2.67 20.20 6.25
CA ARG A 203 2.60 18.92 5.53
C ARG A 203 1.97 19.05 4.15
N ARG A 204 0.90 19.83 4.02
CA ARG A 204 0.24 20.09 2.74
C ARG A 204 1.21 20.64 1.70
N ARG A 205 2.04 21.62 2.08
CA ARG A 205 2.99 22.27 1.16
C ARG A 205 4.03 21.28 0.65
N VAL A 206 4.60 20.48 1.57
CA VAL A 206 5.64 19.52 1.23
C VAL A 206 5.07 18.36 0.41
N VAL A 207 3.92 17.80 0.79
CA VAL A 207 3.23 16.74 0.02
C VAL A 207 2.90 17.23 -1.39
N THR A 208 2.39 18.46 -1.53
CA THR A 208 2.09 19.06 -2.84
C THR A 208 3.35 19.22 -3.70
N ALA A 209 4.42 19.76 -3.10
CA ALA A 209 5.69 19.96 -3.82
C ALA A 209 6.27 18.62 -4.29
N MET A 210 6.22 17.57 -3.46
CA MET A 210 6.69 16.24 -3.82
C MET A 210 5.81 15.57 -4.86
N ALA A 211 4.49 15.70 -4.75
CA ALA A 211 3.56 15.15 -5.73
C ALA A 211 3.76 15.75 -7.13
N VAL A 212 4.28 16.98 -7.22
CA VAL A 212 4.69 17.62 -8.48
C VAL A 212 6.11 17.19 -8.87
N ALA A 213 7.06 17.30 -7.95
CA ALA A 213 8.49 17.14 -8.24
C ALA A 213 8.85 15.69 -8.60
N ALA A 214 8.29 14.69 -7.91
CA ALA A 214 8.63 13.29 -8.16
C ALA A 214 8.28 12.85 -9.61
N PRO A 215 7.03 13.01 -10.10
CA PRO A 215 6.71 12.67 -11.47
C PRO A 215 7.46 13.52 -12.51
N LEU A 216 7.63 14.82 -12.25
CA LEU A 216 8.29 15.73 -13.18
C LEU A 216 9.78 15.38 -13.36
N ILE A 217 10.52 15.17 -12.27
CA ILE A 217 11.94 14.81 -12.32
C ILE A 217 12.11 13.42 -12.93
N THR A 218 11.25 12.46 -12.56
CA THR A 218 11.28 11.11 -13.13
C THR A 218 11.02 11.13 -14.63
N SER A 219 10.08 11.97 -15.11
CA SER A 219 9.77 12.09 -16.54
C SER A 219 10.93 12.60 -17.39
N LEU A 220 11.94 13.28 -16.80
CA LEU A 220 13.16 13.66 -17.51
C LEU A 220 13.94 12.46 -18.05
N GLY A 221 13.68 11.25 -17.51
CA GLY A 221 14.18 10.01 -18.09
C GLY A 221 13.74 9.79 -19.55
N ALA A 222 12.60 10.35 -19.97
CA ALA A 222 12.11 10.28 -21.34
C ALA A 222 13.04 10.97 -22.35
N VAL A 223 13.74 12.01 -21.94
CA VAL A 223 14.66 12.81 -22.77
C VAL A 223 16.12 12.55 -22.43
N ALA A 224 16.43 11.45 -21.72
CA ALA A 224 17.79 11.15 -21.30
C ALA A 224 18.73 10.96 -22.51
N PRO A 225 19.78 11.80 -22.66
CA PRO A 225 20.75 11.69 -23.74
C PRO A 225 21.82 10.63 -23.47
N SER A 226 21.92 10.17 -22.22
CA SER A 226 22.92 9.18 -21.77
C SER A 226 22.40 8.41 -20.55
N PHE A 227 22.98 7.22 -20.34
CA PHE A 227 22.66 6.39 -19.17
C PHE A 227 22.95 7.09 -17.82
N PRO A 228 24.10 7.80 -17.62
CA PRO A 228 24.34 8.55 -16.38
C PRO A 228 23.30 9.64 -16.12
N PHE A 229 22.78 10.31 -17.15
CA PHE A 229 21.70 11.30 -16.99
C PHE A 229 20.42 10.64 -16.50
N LEU A 230 20.05 9.49 -17.07
CA LEU A 230 18.91 8.71 -16.58
C LEU A 230 19.10 8.36 -15.11
N VAL A 231 20.26 7.81 -14.74
CA VAL A 231 20.59 7.45 -13.35
C VAL A 231 20.48 8.66 -12.41
N ALA A 232 20.99 9.82 -12.80
CA ALA A 232 20.95 11.05 -12.01
C ALA A 232 19.49 11.51 -11.76
N THR A 233 18.65 11.52 -12.79
CA THR A 233 17.24 11.89 -12.65
C THR A 233 16.49 10.94 -11.73
N GLN A 234 16.76 9.64 -11.82
CA GLN A 234 16.12 8.64 -10.96
C GLN A 234 16.67 8.66 -9.53
N THR A 235 17.94 9.00 -9.33
CA THR A 235 18.56 9.18 -8.00
C THR A 235 17.91 10.33 -7.23
N ILE A 236 17.34 11.32 -7.92
CA ILE A 236 16.62 12.44 -7.29
C ILE A 236 15.11 12.16 -7.25
N GLY A 237 14.51 11.73 -8.35
CA GLY A 237 13.06 11.56 -8.47
C GLY A 237 12.50 10.46 -7.57
N ARG A 238 13.16 9.31 -7.50
CA ARG A 238 12.72 8.17 -6.71
C ARG A 238 12.67 8.44 -5.20
N PRO A 239 13.69 9.05 -4.56
CA PRO A 239 13.61 9.41 -3.14
C PRO A 239 12.50 10.39 -2.82
N ILE A 240 12.21 11.35 -3.72
CA ILE A 240 11.09 12.28 -3.55
C ILE A 240 9.77 11.51 -3.56
N GLY A 241 9.61 10.51 -4.45
CA GLY A 241 8.47 9.60 -4.44
C GLY A 241 8.36 8.83 -3.13
N LEU A 242 9.45 8.24 -2.62
CA LEU A 242 9.46 7.53 -1.34
C LEU A 242 9.09 8.44 -0.15
N ALA A 243 9.60 9.68 -0.16
CA ALA A 243 9.26 10.66 0.86
C ALA A 243 7.77 11.06 0.80
N LEU A 244 7.21 11.17 -0.41
CA LEU A 244 5.78 11.39 -0.62
C LEU A 244 4.96 10.26 0.02
N ASP A 245 5.30 8.99 -0.25
CA ASP A 245 4.58 7.83 0.30
C ASP A 245 4.62 7.80 1.84
N PHE A 246 5.79 8.10 2.41
CA PHE A 246 5.94 8.22 3.86
C PHE A 246 5.06 9.33 4.45
N LEU A 247 5.07 10.54 3.86
CA LEU A 247 4.27 11.67 4.36
C LEU A 247 2.76 11.44 4.19
N VAL A 248 2.35 10.81 3.10
CA VAL A 248 0.96 10.41 2.86
C VAL A 248 0.46 9.46 3.95
N ALA A 249 1.27 8.49 4.37
CA ALA A 249 0.92 7.59 5.48
C ALA A 249 0.79 8.34 6.82
N VAL A 250 1.66 9.33 7.06
CA VAL A 250 1.58 10.18 8.27
C VAL A 250 0.30 11.01 8.27
N VAL A 251 -0.01 11.69 7.16
CA VAL A 251 -1.24 12.49 7.01
C VAL A 251 -2.49 11.61 7.20
N ALA A 252 -2.51 10.41 6.62
CA ALA A 252 -3.61 9.46 6.81
C ALA A 252 -3.79 9.07 8.29
N ALA A 253 -2.70 8.82 9.01
CA ALA A 253 -2.77 8.48 10.43
C ALA A 253 -3.28 9.63 11.30
N GLU A 254 -3.14 10.88 10.87
CA GLU A 254 -3.60 12.07 11.59
C GLU A 254 -5.04 12.45 11.32
N GLU A 255 -5.46 12.32 10.06
CA GLU A 255 -6.82 12.69 9.62
C GLU A 255 -7.86 11.60 9.91
N MET A 256 -7.43 10.34 10.05
CA MET A 256 -8.36 9.23 10.25
C MET A 256 -8.69 9.00 11.73
N PRO A 257 -9.94 8.56 12.05
CA PRO A 257 -10.35 8.15 13.38
C PRO A 257 -9.44 7.06 13.95
N ARG A 258 -9.35 6.97 15.27
CA ARG A 258 -8.43 6.06 15.98
C ARG A 258 -8.50 4.61 15.48
N ASN A 259 -9.71 4.06 15.39
CA ASN A 259 -9.90 2.65 15.03
C ASN A 259 -9.77 2.41 13.51
N SER A 260 -9.77 3.46 12.67
CA SER A 260 -9.70 3.36 11.20
C SER A 260 -8.33 3.72 10.62
N ARG A 261 -7.32 4.00 11.45
CA ARG A 261 -5.96 4.33 10.99
C ARG A 261 -5.28 3.16 10.29
N ALA A 262 -5.36 1.95 10.87
CA ALA A 262 -4.80 0.75 10.26
C ALA A 262 -5.48 0.45 8.92
N TYR A 263 -6.80 0.63 8.83
CA TYR A 263 -7.57 0.52 7.59
C TYR A 263 -7.05 1.50 6.52
N ALA A 264 -6.84 2.77 6.88
CA ALA A 264 -6.31 3.77 5.95
C ALA A 264 -4.91 3.39 5.43
N VAL A 265 -4.01 2.95 6.30
CA VAL A 265 -2.67 2.48 5.90
C VAL A 265 -2.77 1.28 4.95
N SER A 266 -3.71 0.36 5.18
CA SER A 266 -3.96 -0.78 4.27
C SER A 266 -4.47 -0.33 2.90
N VAL A 267 -5.35 0.67 2.85
CA VAL A 267 -5.83 1.28 1.60
C VAL A 267 -4.68 1.93 0.83
N LEU A 268 -3.78 2.65 1.51
CA LEU A 268 -2.60 3.25 0.89
C LEU A 268 -1.64 2.18 0.36
N ALA A 269 -1.38 1.12 1.12
CA ALA A 269 -0.53 0.01 0.67
C ALA A 269 -1.11 -0.69 -0.58
N MET A 270 -2.43 -0.89 -0.62
CA MET A 270 -3.12 -1.44 -1.79
C MET A 270 -3.04 -0.48 -2.98
N ALA A 271 -3.21 0.82 -2.75
CA ALA A 271 -3.05 1.85 -3.79
C ALA A 271 -1.60 1.88 -4.33
N SER A 272 -0.59 1.77 -3.47
CA SER A 272 0.82 1.63 -3.87
C SER A 272 1.01 0.40 -4.77
N GLY A 273 0.45 -0.75 -4.41
CA GLY A 273 0.48 -1.96 -5.25
C GLY A 273 -0.12 -1.74 -6.63
N LEU A 274 -1.27 -1.06 -6.71
CA LEU A 274 -1.90 -0.69 -7.98
C LEU A 274 -1.03 0.28 -8.79
N GLY A 275 -0.39 1.26 -8.15
CA GLY A 275 0.53 2.18 -8.81
C GLY A 275 1.75 1.49 -9.42
N ALA A 276 2.35 0.54 -8.69
CA ALA A 276 3.41 -0.31 -9.21
C ALA A 276 2.91 -1.16 -10.39
N GLY A 277 1.69 -1.71 -10.30
CA GLY A 277 1.05 -2.44 -11.39
C GLY A 277 0.87 -1.60 -12.65
N VAL A 278 0.48 -0.33 -12.52
CA VAL A 278 0.36 0.61 -13.67
C VAL A 278 1.73 0.85 -14.32
N ALA A 279 2.82 0.92 -13.55
CA ALA A 279 4.17 1.03 -14.13
C ALA A 279 4.54 -0.20 -14.95
N VAL A 280 4.20 -1.40 -14.48
CA VAL A 280 4.41 -2.65 -15.23
C VAL A 280 3.51 -2.71 -16.46
N MET A 281 2.25 -2.25 -16.36
CA MET A 281 1.32 -2.19 -17.51
C MET A 281 1.76 -1.21 -18.60
N ALA A 282 2.62 -0.25 -18.29
CA ALA A 282 3.21 0.65 -19.28
C ALA A 282 4.41 0.03 -20.02
N LEU A 283 4.99 -1.06 -19.50
CA LEU A 283 6.20 -1.69 -20.05
C LEU A 283 6.07 -2.14 -21.51
N PRO A 284 4.91 -2.63 -22.01
CA PRO A 284 4.73 -2.98 -23.42
C PRO A 284 5.07 -1.85 -24.42
N LEU A 285 5.05 -0.59 -23.97
CA LEU A 285 5.50 0.53 -24.80
C LEU A 285 6.97 0.37 -25.24
N ALA A 286 7.80 -0.33 -24.46
CA ALA A 286 9.20 -0.56 -24.77
C ALA A 286 9.41 -1.53 -25.96
N ASP A 287 8.40 -2.34 -26.32
CA ASP A 287 8.46 -3.24 -27.49
C ASP A 287 8.38 -2.48 -28.84
N LEU A 288 7.99 -1.20 -28.85
CA LEU A 288 7.79 -0.43 -30.07
C LEU A 288 9.11 -0.12 -30.82
N SER A 289 10.20 0.10 -30.10
CA SER A 289 11.54 0.30 -30.64
C SER A 289 12.60 0.21 -29.53
N PRO A 290 13.90 0.04 -29.87
CA PRO A 290 14.98 0.00 -28.85
C PRO A 290 15.03 1.21 -27.92
N SER A 291 14.56 2.39 -28.38
CA SER A 291 14.51 3.62 -27.58
C SER A 291 13.14 3.88 -26.96
N ALA A 292 12.15 3.02 -27.19
CA ALA A 292 10.75 3.27 -26.79
C ALA A 292 10.49 3.10 -25.28
N TRP A 293 11.43 2.55 -24.52
CA TRP A 293 11.38 2.57 -23.05
C TRP A 293 11.21 4.00 -22.51
N ARG A 294 11.60 5.03 -23.27
CA ARG A 294 11.39 6.45 -22.94
C ARG A 294 9.92 6.81 -22.80
N TYR A 295 9.03 6.19 -23.60
CA TYR A 295 7.59 6.44 -23.50
C TYR A 295 7.02 6.04 -22.14
N VAL A 296 7.60 5.03 -21.50
CA VAL A 296 7.19 4.63 -20.14
C VAL A 296 7.41 5.77 -19.15
N TYR A 297 8.48 6.56 -19.33
CA TYR A 297 8.74 7.75 -18.51
C TYR A 297 7.79 8.91 -18.84
N VAL A 298 7.33 9.04 -20.08
CA VAL A 298 6.30 10.04 -20.45
C VAL A 298 4.99 9.77 -19.72
N VAL A 299 4.61 8.49 -19.52
CA VAL A 299 3.40 8.11 -18.77
C VAL A 299 3.39 8.69 -17.35
N THR A 300 4.57 8.94 -16.77
CA THR A 300 4.70 9.58 -15.45
C THR A 300 3.98 10.92 -15.36
N LEU A 301 3.88 11.67 -16.46
CA LEU A 301 3.21 12.98 -16.50
C LEU A 301 1.69 12.90 -16.23
N VAL A 302 1.07 11.73 -16.41
CA VAL A 302 -0.35 11.53 -16.06
C VAL A 302 -0.59 11.80 -14.57
N TRP A 303 0.40 11.52 -13.72
CA TRP A 303 0.31 11.77 -12.29
C TRP A 303 0.31 13.25 -11.92
N MET A 304 0.66 14.15 -12.84
CA MET A 304 0.52 15.61 -12.64
C MET A 304 -0.94 16.01 -12.38
N ALA A 305 -1.91 15.27 -12.96
CA ALA A 305 -3.33 15.49 -12.67
C ALA A 305 -3.65 15.22 -11.20
N VAL A 306 -3.03 14.18 -10.61
CA VAL A 306 -3.14 13.88 -9.17
C VAL A 306 -2.48 14.99 -8.34
N ALA A 307 -1.28 15.45 -8.73
CA ALA A 307 -0.57 16.54 -8.06
C ALA A 307 -1.40 17.84 -8.03
N VAL A 308 -2.02 18.22 -9.15
CA VAL A 308 -2.94 19.37 -9.23
C VAL A 308 -4.16 19.17 -8.31
N SER A 309 -4.68 17.95 -8.25
CA SER A 309 -5.82 17.64 -7.37
C SER A 309 -5.43 17.76 -5.89
N ILE A 310 -4.25 17.29 -5.51
CA ILE A 310 -3.69 17.43 -4.15
C ILE A 310 -3.53 18.91 -3.80
N ALA A 311 -2.89 19.69 -4.67
CA ALA A 311 -2.67 21.13 -4.48
C ALA A 311 -3.96 21.90 -4.19
N ARG A 312 -5.07 21.49 -4.85
CA ARG A 312 -6.36 22.16 -4.75
C ARG A 312 -7.22 21.70 -3.58
N HIS A 313 -7.11 20.45 -3.18
CA HIS A 313 -8.11 19.82 -2.28
C HIS A 313 -7.54 19.21 -1.00
N LEU A 314 -6.21 19.05 -0.87
CA LEU A 314 -5.64 18.54 0.38
C LEU A 314 -5.68 19.66 1.44
N PRO A 315 -6.31 19.44 2.60
CA PRO A 315 -6.28 20.41 3.70
C PRO A 315 -4.91 20.41 4.40
N GLU A 316 -4.61 21.44 5.19
CA GLU A 316 -3.52 21.37 6.16
C GLU A 316 -3.95 20.52 7.35
N THR A 317 -3.04 19.70 7.90
CA THR A 317 -3.36 18.82 9.03
C THR A 317 -3.43 19.58 10.36
N ALA A 318 -4.47 19.35 11.15
CA ALA A 318 -4.74 20.07 12.38
C ALA A 318 -3.82 19.69 13.57
N ARG A 319 -3.02 18.62 13.47
CA ARG A 319 -2.22 18.09 14.59
C ARG A 319 -0.73 18.42 14.48
N PHE A 320 -0.35 19.66 14.71
CA PHE A 320 1.05 20.11 14.71
C PHE A 320 1.69 20.15 16.12
N GLU A 321 1.00 19.73 17.18
CA GLU A 321 1.51 19.77 18.57
C GLU A 321 2.18 18.44 18.97
N ARG A 322 3.45 18.52 19.38
CA ARG A 322 4.26 17.37 19.82
C ARG A 322 4.61 17.44 21.31
N PRO A 323 4.52 16.30 22.05
CA PRO A 323 5.32 16.10 23.23
C PRO A 323 6.75 15.64 22.87
N HIS A 324 7.76 16.30 23.42
CA HIS A 324 9.15 15.87 23.32
C HIS A 324 9.36 14.65 24.23
N VAL A 325 9.42 13.46 23.66
CA VAL A 325 9.78 12.25 24.39
C VAL A 325 11.29 12.08 24.33
N ILE A 326 11.96 12.03 25.51
CA ILE A 326 13.39 11.74 25.61
C ILE A 326 13.60 10.30 25.13
N ALA A 327 14.33 10.14 24.01
CA ALA A 327 14.60 8.83 23.44
C ALA A 327 15.57 8.02 24.35
N PRO A 328 15.20 6.82 24.82
CA PRO A 328 16.08 5.95 25.59
C PRO A 328 17.28 5.49 24.74
N ARG A 329 18.32 4.92 25.35
CA ARG A 329 19.47 4.37 24.62
C ARG A 329 19.03 3.16 23.79
N LEU A 330 19.50 3.08 22.53
CA LEU A 330 19.25 1.94 21.64
C LEU A 330 19.98 0.69 22.19
N ASP A 331 19.26 -0.41 22.32
CA ASP A 331 19.84 -1.72 22.62
C ASP A 331 20.70 -2.16 21.42
N ARG A 332 22.02 -2.21 21.63
CA ARG A 332 23.00 -2.48 20.58
C ARG A 332 22.88 -3.90 20.03
N MET A 333 22.55 -4.88 20.89
CA MET A 333 22.42 -6.28 20.46
C MET A 333 21.17 -6.48 19.61
N ARG A 334 20.00 -6.05 20.09
CA ARG A 334 18.75 -6.10 19.32
C ARG A 334 18.90 -5.37 17.99
N PHE A 335 19.49 -4.18 18.02
CA PHE A 335 19.74 -3.42 16.80
C PHE A 335 20.69 -4.17 15.84
N GLY A 336 21.80 -4.71 16.31
CA GLY A 336 22.78 -5.43 15.48
C GLY A 336 22.18 -6.64 14.80
N VAL A 337 21.38 -7.42 15.52
CA VAL A 337 20.67 -8.60 14.99
C VAL A 337 19.67 -8.21 13.89
N LEU A 338 18.85 -7.18 14.13
CA LEU A 338 17.90 -6.72 13.11
C LEU A 338 18.60 -6.07 11.92
N ALA A 339 19.68 -5.36 12.14
CA ALA A 339 20.50 -4.76 11.08
C ALA A 339 21.15 -5.81 10.19
N ALA A 340 21.67 -6.90 10.79
CA ALA A 340 22.21 -8.04 10.05
C ALA A 340 21.13 -8.70 9.16
N VAL A 341 19.93 -8.94 9.69
CA VAL A 341 18.80 -9.48 8.91
C VAL A 341 18.41 -8.53 7.78
N ALA A 342 18.34 -7.22 8.05
CA ALA A 342 18.01 -6.22 7.03
C ALA A 342 19.08 -6.14 5.93
N PHE A 343 20.35 -6.20 6.29
CA PHE A 343 21.50 -6.22 5.37
C PHE A 343 21.48 -7.48 4.49
N LEU A 344 21.45 -8.67 5.10
CA LEU A 344 21.51 -9.96 4.41
C LEU A 344 20.29 -10.18 3.50
N GLY A 345 19.09 -9.86 3.96
CA GLY A 345 17.87 -9.97 3.15
C GLY A 345 17.91 -9.08 1.91
N ASN A 346 18.43 -7.86 2.04
CA ASN A 346 18.55 -6.97 0.88
C ASN A 346 19.74 -7.32 -0.04
N LEU A 347 20.78 -7.98 0.47
CA LEU A 347 21.88 -8.52 -0.34
C LEU A 347 21.37 -9.50 -1.42
N PHE A 348 20.31 -10.23 -1.13
CA PHE A 348 19.63 -11.16 -2.04
C PHE A 348 18.50 -10.50 -2.84
N ILE A 349 17.55 -9.82 -2.16
CA ILE A 349 16.32 -9.32 -2.78
C ILE A 349 16.60 -8.24 -3.82
N ALA A 350 17.58 -7.36 -3.58
CA ALA A 350 17.85 -6.24 -4.47
C ALA A 350 18.31 -6.69 -5.88
N PRO A 351 19.34 -7.56 -6.01
CA PRO A 351 19.74 -8.05 -7.32
C PRO A 351 18.67 -8.96 -7.95
N ALA A 352 18.00 -9.82 -7.18
CA ALA A 352 16.93 -10.67 -7.68
C ALA A 352 15.80 -9.85 -8.33
N SER A 353 15.49 -8.66 -7.79
CA SER A 353 14.46 -7.78 -8.36
C SER A 353 14.97 -6.95 -9.55
N LEU A 354 16.17 -6.36 -9.47
CA LEU A 354 16.67 -5.45 -10.51
C LEU A 354 17.04 -6.18 -11.81
N PHE A 355 17.65 -7.35 -11.69
CA PHE A 355 18.13 -8.11 -12.83
C PHE A 355 17.10 -9.11 -13.40
N GLN A 356 15.89 -9.17 -12.81
CA GLN A 356 14.84 -10.09 -13.26
C GLN A 356 14.43 -9.83 -14.71
N ASN A 357 14.19 -8.58 -15.08
CA ASN A 357 13.76 -8.25 -16.44
C ASN A 357 14.85 -8.58 -17.46
N GLY A 358 16.13 -8.26 -17.17
CA GLY A 358 17.24 -8.64 -18.01
C GLY A 358 17.39 -10.16 -18.17
N TYR A 359 17.18 -10.93 -17.12
CA TYR A 359 17.16 -12.39 -17.21
C TYR A 359 16.04 -12.92 -18.12
N LEU A 360 14.84 -12.36 -17.98
CA LEU A 360 13.68 -12.76 -18.78
C LEU A 360 13.86 -12.39 -20.26
N GLU A 361 14.45 -11.23 -20.55
CA GLU A 361 14.73 -10.76 -21.89
C GLU A 361 15.87 -11.57 -22.55
N GLU A 362 17.05 -11.61 -21.92
CA GLU A 362 18.27 -12.17 -22.52
C GLU A 362 18.31 -13.71 -22.55
N GLN A 363 17.85 -14.37 -21.47
CA GLN A 363 17.93 -15.82 -21.35
C GLN A 363 16.63 -16.53 -21.72
N ARG A 364 15.50 -15.84 -21.69
CA ARG A 364 14.18 -16.42 -21.98
C ARG A 364 13.56 -15.86 -23.26
N GLY A 365 14.13 -14.81 -23.85
CA GLY A 365 13.64 -14.18 -25.07
C GLY A 365 12.26 -13.52 -24.89
N PHE A 366 11.94 -13.06 -23.67
CA PHE A 366 10.66 -12.40 -23.40
C PHE A 366 10.69 -10.97 -23.92
N SER A 367 9.65 -10.59 -24.65
CA SER A 367 9.39 -9.18 -24.95
C SER A 367 8.96 -8.42 -23.70
N ALA A 368 9.02 -7.09 -23.73
CA ALA A 368 8.57 -6.25 -22.64
C ALA A 368 7.09 -6.52 -22.28
N THR A 369 6.25 -6.80 -23.28
CA THR A 369 4.86 -7.23 -23.09
C THR A 369 4.77 -8.54 -22.31
N THR A 370 5.57 -9.55 -22.66
CA THR A 370 5.59 -10.84 -21.97
C THR A 370 6.09 -10.69 -20.53
N ILE A 371 7.11 -9.85 -20.32
CA ILE A 371 7.62 -9.49 -18.99
C ILE A 371 6.53 -8.81 -18.14
N ALA A 372 5.75 -7.90 -18.73
CA ALA A 372 4.64 -7.25 -18.03
C ALA A 372 3.57 -8.26 -17.60
N ILE A 373 3.14 -9.16 -18.50
CA ILE A 373 2.17 -10.22 -18.20
C ILE A 373 2.72 -11.16 -17.12
N PHE A 374 3.98 -11.57 -17.24
CA PHE A 374 4.66 -12.41 -16.26
C PHE A 374 4.65 -11.76 -14.88
N THR A 375 5.09 -10.51 -14.78
CA THR A 375 5.17 -9.78 -13.53
C THR A 375 3.80 -9.56 -12.90
N LEU A 376 2.79 -9.14 -13.69
CA LEU A 376 1.43 -8.94 -13.18
C LEU A 376 0.79 -10.23 -12.67
N THR A 377 0.96 -11.34 -13.39
CA THR A 377 0.35 -12.61 -13.00
C THR A 377 1.04 -13.27 -11.82
N THR A 378 2.34 -13.05 -11.65
CA THR A 378 3.12 -13.67 -10.56
C THR A 378 3.22 -12.79 -9.30
N ALA A 379 3.24 -11.46 -9.44
CA ALA A 379 3.36 -10.54 -8.30
C ALA A 379 2.03 -10.17 -7.66
N THR A 380 0.92 -10.08 -8.43
CA THR A 380 -0.40 -9.73 -7.88
C THR A 380 -0.86 -10.67 -6.76
N PRO A 381 -0.67 -11.99 -6.85
CA PRO A 381 -1.05 -12.93 -5.78
C PRO A 381 -0.27 -12.77 -4.46
N ALA A 382 0.89 -12.12 -4.49
CA ALA A 382 1.61 -11.79 -3.27
C ALA A 382 0.77 -10.91 -2.33
N GLY A 383 -0.13 -10.08 -2.87
CA GLY A 383 -1.08 -9.31 -2.08
C GLY A 383 -2.03 -10.17 -1.24
N LEU A 384 -2.44 -11.34 -1.75
CA LEU A 384 -3.21 -12.33 -0.97
C LEU A 384 -2.36 -12.90 0.17
N GLY A 385 -1.08 -13.17 -0.11
CA GLY A 385 -0.12 -13.62 0.89
C GLY A 385 0.02 -12.62 2.05
N LEU A 386 0.04 -11.33 1.79
CA LEU A 386 0.11 -10.28 2.82
C LEU A 386 -1.09 -10.31 3.78
N ILE A 387 -2.31 -10.46 3.23
CA ILE A 387 -3.54 -10.50 4.03
C ILE A 387 -3.57 -11.75 4.92
N ILE A 388 -3.27 -12.90 4.33
CA ILE A 388 -3.30 -14.20 5.02
C ILE A 388 -2.14 -14.32 6.01
N GLY A 389 -0.97 -13.81 5.64
CA GLY A 389 0.28 -13.94 6.38
C GLY A 389 0.25 -13.26 7.74
N GLY A 390 -0.32 -12.07 7.84
CA GLY A 390 -0.52 -11.38 9.13
C GLY A 390 -1.30 -12.26 10.11
N ARG A 391 -2.42 -12.82 9.66
CA ARG A 391 -3.27 -13.69 10.48
C ARG A 391 -2.57 -15.02 10.86
N ILE A 392 -1.87 -15.64 9.91
CA ILE A 392 -1.12 -16.88 10.20
C ILE A 392 0.00 -16.59 11.21
N ALA A 393 0.72 -15.47 11.07
CA ALA A 393 1.80 -15.10 11.97
C ALA A 393 1.30 -14.86 13.41
N ASP A 394 0.12 -14.24 13.56
CA ASP A 394 -0.47 -14.01 14.87
C ASP A 394 -0.99 -15.32 15.52
N ILE A 395 -1.49 -16.28 14.74
CA ILE A 395 -2.02 -17.55 15.28
C ILE A 395 -0.91 -18.59 15.51
N SER A 396 -0.01 -18.78 14.53
CA SER A 396 0.96 -19.88 14.51
C SER A 396 2.32 -19.52 15.10
N GLY A 397 2.52 -18.24 15.41
CA GLY A 397 3.80 -17.68 15.85
C GLY A 397 4.66 -17.16 14.70
N ARG A 398 5.26 -16.00 14.91
CA ARG A 398 6.00 -15.26 13.87
C ARG A 398 7.27 -15.96 13.44
N ARG A 399 8.02 -16.52 14.39
CA ARG A 399 9.26 -17.29 14.11
C ARG A 399 9.02 -18.49 13.21
N ARG A 400 7.94 -19.24 13.43
CA ARG A 400 7.59 -20.43 12.62
C ARG A 400 7.26 -20.04 11.18
N VAL A 401 6.48 -18.97 11.01
CA VAL A 401 6.13 -18.45 9.67
C VAL A 401 7.36 -18.03 8.88
N ILE A 402 8.30 -17.34 9.53
CA ILE A 402 9.57 -16.93 8.89
C ILE A 402 10.43 -18.16 8.58
N ALA A 403 10.58 -19.07 9.53
CA ALA A 403 11.45 -20.24 9.39
C ALA A 403 11.04 -21.19 8.25
N LEU A 404 9.75 -21.29 7.96
CA LEU A 404 9.22 -22.13 6.87
C LEU A 404 9.01 -21.34 5.58
N GLY A 405 8.43 -20.14 5.66
CA GLY A 405 8.04 -19.37 4.50
C GLY A 405 9.21 -18.73 3.78
N LEU A 406 10.18 -18.17 4.51
CA LEU A 406 11.32 -17.47 3.90
C LEU A 406 12.22 -18.42 3.08
N PRO A 407 12.73 -19.55 3.62
CA PRO A 407 13.59 -20.43 2.83
C PRO A 407 12.87 -21.06 1.65
N THR A 408 11.58 -21.38 1.79
CA THR A 408 10.78 -21.92 0.69
C THR A 408 10.58 -20.88 -0.42
N SER A 409 10.27 -19.63 -0.07
CA SER A 409 10.16 -18.53 -1.02
C SER A 409 11.48 -18.29 -1.75
N VAL A 410 12.60 -18.26 -1.02
CA VAL A 410 13.94 -18.06 -1.61
C VAL A 410 14.32 -19.22 -2.53
N ALA A 411 14.08 -20.48 -2.11
CA ALA A 411 14.33 -21.65 -2.95
C ALA A 411 13.54 -21.58 -4.26
N LEU A 412 12.28 -21.16 -4.22
CA LEU A 412 11.46 -20.98 -5.42
C LEU A 412 11.98 -19.86 -6.32
N ILE A 413 12.51 -18.77 -5.75
CA ILE A 413 13.19 -17.73 -6.55
C ILE A 413 14.42 -18.32 -7.24
N VAL A 414 15.28 -19.06 -6.52
CA VAL A 414 16.48 -19.70 -7.12
C VAL A 414 16.07 -20.66 -8.25
N VAL A 415 15.03 -21.47 -8.02
CA VAL A 415 14.49 -22.37 -9.05
C VAL A 415 14.04 -21.59 -10.27
N SER A 416 13.35 -20.45 -10.11
CA SER A 416 12.84 -19.64 -11.22
C SER A 416 13.95 -19.12 -12.15
N TYR A 417 15.15 -18.87 -11.62
CA TYR A 417 16.32 -18.49 -12.39
C TYR A 417 17.06 -19.68 -13.06
N SER A 418 16.65 -20.90 -12.75
CA SER A 418 17.30 -22.12 -13.25
C SER A 418 16.44 -22.88 -14.26
N VAL A 419 15.12 -22.74 -14.20
CA VAL A 419 14.15 -23.46 -15.04
C VAL A 419 13.44 -22.52 -16.01
N GLY A 420 12.72 -23.08 -17.01
CA GLY A 420 11.90 -22.33 -17.96
C GLY A 420 10.45 -22.83 -18.00
N GLY A 421 9.65 -22.20 -18.87
CA GLY A 421 8.27 -22.61 -19.13
C GLY A 421 7.35 -22.48 -17.90
N PRO A 422 6.30 -23.32 -17.81
CA PRO A 422 5.30 -23.24 -16.73
C PRO A 422 5.88 -23.36 -15.32
N LEU A 423 6.97 -24.12 -15.14
CA LEU A 423 7.60 -24.31 -13.84
C LEU A 423 8.23 -23.02 -13.32
N MET A 424 8.81 -22.19 -14.21
CA MET A 424 9.31 -20.86 -13.85
C MET A 424 8.18 -19.96 -13.37
N TRP A 425 7.03 -19.94 -14.08
CA TRP A 425 5.87 -19.14 -13.69
C TRP A 425 5.33 -19.58 -12.32
N LEU A 426 5.16 -20.87 -12.10
CA LEU A 426 4.70 -21.43 -10.83
C LEU A 426 5.67 -21.14 -9.68
N SER A 427 6.98 -21.18 -9.96
CA SER A 427 8.00 -20.88 -8.95
C SER A 427 7.95 -19.43 -8.53
N VAL A 428 7.86 -18.47 -9.46
CA VAL A 428 7.76 -17.04 -9.10
C VAL A 428 6.43 -16.73 -8.43
N PHE A 429 5.33 -17.31 -8.91
CA PHE A 429 4.01 -17.19 -8.26
C PHE A 429 4.06 -17.67 -6.81
N GLY A 430 4.54 -18.90 -6.59
CA GLY A 430 4.67 -19.48 -5.25
C GLY A 430 5.61 -18.70 -4.35
N ALA A 431 6.76 -18.26 -4.88
CA ALA A 431 7.69 -17.41 -4.17
C ALA A 431 7.03 -16.09 -3.73
N GLY A 432 6.29 -15.44 -4.62
CA GLY A 432 5.58 -14.19 -4.32
C GLY A 432 4.54 -14.35 -3.21
N VAL A 433 3.71 -15.40 -3.27
CA VAL A 433 2.72 -15.69 -2.22
C VAL A 433 3.39 -15.95 -0.88
N LEU A 434 4.44 -16.80 -0.84
CA LEU A 434 5.14 -17.12 0.40
C LEU A 434 5.92 -15.92 0.97
N ALA A 435 6.54 -15.11 0.12
CA ALA A 435 7.15 -13.85 0.54
C ALA A 435 6.10 -12.91 1.14
N GLY A 436 4.92 -12.81 0.51
CA GLY A 436 3.78 -12.07 1.03
C GLY A 436 3.33 -12.54 2.40
N VAL A 437 3.27 -13.86 2.63
CA VAL A 437 2.94 -14.45 3.94
C VAL A 437 4.01 -14.14 4.99
N THR A 438 5.29 -14.14 4.61
CA THR A 438 6.41 -13.99 5.53
C THR A 438 6.68 -12.52 5.89
N TYR A 439 6.42 -11.61 4.96
CA TYR A 439 6.74 -10.18 5.11
C TYR A 439 6.11 -9.52 6.35
N PRO A 440 4.82 -9.70 6.68
CA PRO A 440 4.23 -9.10 7.88
C PRO A 440 4.92 -9.56 9.16
N ALA A 441 5.27 -10.85 9.25
CA ALA A 441 5.97 -11.41 10.40
C ALA A 441 7.34 -10.76 10.62
N LEU A 442 8.11 -10.51 9.55
CA LEU A 442 9.39 -9.80 9.62
C LEU A 442 9.24 -8.31 9.91
N ALA A 443 8.23 -7.66 9.31
CA ALA A 443 8.03 -6.22 9.42
C ALA A 443 7.67 -5.80 10.85
N VAL A 444 6.88 -6.61 11.55
CA VAL A 444 6.41 -6.32 12.92
C VAL A 444 7.58 -6.25 13.92
N TYR A 445 8.62 -7.05 13.79
CA TYR A 445 9.79 -7.00 14.67
C TYR A 445 10.47 -5.62 14.70
N ARG A 446 10.45 -4.88 13.58
CA ARG A 446 11.01 -3.53 13.50
C ARG A 446 10.28 -2.53 14.40
N THR A 447 9.00 -2.77 14.65
CA THR A 447 8.14 -1.89 15.46
C THR A 447 8.01 -2.35 16.90
N GLU A 448 8.04 -3.65 17.18
CA GLU A 448 7.81 -4.22 18.50
C GLU A 448 9.07 -4.30 19.37
N LEU A 449 10.25 -4.52 18.77
CA LEU A 449 11.49 -4.70 19.52
C LEU A 449 12.15 -3.39 19.98
N PHE A 450 11.58 -2.22 19.60
CA PHE A 450 12.12 -0.94 20.04
C PHE A 450 11.08 -0.12 20.79
N PRO A 451 11.48 0.53 21.91
CA PRO A 451 10.62 1.47 22.64
C PRO A 451 10.11 2.60 21.76
N THR A 452 8.93 3.12 22.05
CA THR A 452 8.25 4.16 21.28
C THR A 452 9.13 5.36 20.95
N GLY A 453 9.95 5.81 21.91
CA GLY A 453 10.86 6.95 21.70
C GLY A 453 12.03 6.71 20.75
N ASN A 454 12.40 5.45 20.49
CA ASN A 454 13.52 5.09 19.61
C ASN A 454 13.10 4.42 18.29
N ARG A 455 11.84 4.08 18.13
CA ARG A 455 11.32 3.29 17.01
C ARG A 455 11.65 3.89 15.65
N SER A 456 11.44 5.20 15.48
CA SER A 456 11.74 5.90 14.21
C SER A 456 13.24 5.94 13.90
N ARG A 457 14.08 6.17 14.93
CA ARG A 457 15.53 6.16 14.78
C ARG A 457 16.06 4.76 14.41
N ALA A 458 15.58 3.73 15.09
CA ALA A 458 15.91 2.34 14.79
C ALA A 458 15.49 1.97 13.37
N ALA A 459 14.25 2.29 12.97
CA ALA A 459 13.75 2.02 11.62
C ALA A 459 14.60 2.70 10.53
N GLY A 460 15.01 3.95 10.73
CA GLY A 460 15.90 4.66 9.80
C GLY A 460 17.27 4.00 9.65
N LEU A 461 17.90 3.61 10.78
CA LEU A 461 19.20 2.93 10.77
C LEU A 461 19.11 1.51 10.18
N LEU A 462 18.03 0.77 10.44
CA LEU A 462 17.77 -0.53 9.81
C LEU A 462 17.59 -0.40 8.30
N THR A 463 16.93 0.66 7.85
CA THR A 463 16.81 0.96 6.41
C THR A 463 18.18 1.26 5.80
N ALA A 464 19.05 1.98 6.49
CA ALA A 464 20.42 2.22 6.02
C ALA A 464 21.21 0.91 5.91
N ALA A 465 21.11 0.00 6.89
CA ALA A 465 21.75 -1.33 6.81
C ALA A 465 21.22 -2.14 5.61
N ALA A 466 19.90 -2.14 5.38
CA ALA A 466 19.30 -2.78 4.23
C ALA A 466 19.80 -2.21 2.89
N LEU A 467 20.01 -0.89 2.83
CA LEU A 467 20.55 -0.22 1.64
C LEU A 467 21.96 -0.69 1.33
N VAL A 468 22.83 -0.72 2.34
CA VAL A 468 24.22 -1.17 2.16
C VAL A 468 24.26 -2.61 1.66
N GLY A 469 23.43 -3.51 2.22
CA GLY A 469 23.28 -4.88 1.74
C GLY A 469 22.81 -4.93 0.28
N GLY A 470 21.78 -4.16 -0.06
CA GLY A 470 21.25 -4.11 -1.43
C GLY A 470 22.25 -3.57 -2.45
N ILE A 471 23.01 -2.52 -2.12
CA ILE A 471 24.08 -1.99 -2.98
C ILE A 471 25.15 -3.06 -3.19
N GLY A 472 25.59 -3.72 -2.11
CA GLY A 472 26.57 -4.81 -2.18
C GLY A 472 26.11 -5.94 -3.10
N GLY A 473 24.86 -6.39 -2.96
CA GLY A 473 24.27 -7.43 -3.80
C GLY A 473 24.22 -7.05 -5.29
N LEU A 474 23.83 -5.81 -5.59
CA LEU A 474 23.76 -5.31 -6.97
C LEU A 474 25.15 -5.25 -7.62
N LEU A 475 26.17 -4.79 -6.90
CA LEU A 475 27.55 -4.73 -7.39
C LEU A 475 28.13 -6.13 -7.63
N VAL A 476 27.87 -7.06 -6.70
CA VAL A 476 28.29 -8.48 -6.85
C VAL A 476 27.62 -9.10 -8.07
N MET A 477 26.30 -8.95 -8.19
CA MET A 477 25.54 -9.52 -9.33
C MET A 477 26.06 -8.98 -10.67
N GLY A 478 26.20 -7.65 -10.81
CA GLY A 478 26.67 -7.03 -12.04
C GLY A 478 28.06 -7.52 -12.46
N ARG A 479 29.04 -7.54 -11.51
CA ARG A 479 30.40 -7.99 -11.77
C ARG A 479 30.51 -9.47 -12.16
N LEU A 480 29.74 -10.33 -11.49
CA LEU A 480 29.77 -11.75 -11.79
C LEU A 480 29.07 -12.08 -13.12
N LEU A 481 28.04 -11.32 -13.51
CA LEU A 481 27.45 -11.43 -14.83
C LEU A 481 28.43 -11.04 -15.93
N ASP A 482 29.16 -9.94 -15.77
CA ASP A 482 30.22 -9.52 -16.73
C ASP A 482 31.41 -10.50 -16.74
N ALA A 483 31.65 -11.23 -15.66
CA ALA A 483 32.63 -12.31 -15.60
C ALA A 483 32.11 -13.64 -16.20
N GLY A 484 30.92 -13.64 -16.81
CA GLY A 484 30.34 -14.79 -17.51
C GLY A 484 29.59 -15.81 -16.61
N TRP A 485 29.28 -15.45 -15.37
CA TRP A 485 28.45 -16.32 -14.51
C TRP A 485 26.99 -16.25 -14.94
N SER A 486 26.26 -17.37 -14.84
CA SER A 486 24.83 -17.39 -15.10
C SER A 486 24.03 -16.75 -13.95
N HIS A 487 22.89 -16.12 -14.27
CA HIS A 487 21.99 -15.53 -13.31
C HIS A 487 21.59 -16.50 -12.19
N GLY A 488 21.24 -17.74 -12.52
CA GLY A 488 20.84 -18.76 -11.54
C GLY A 488 21.95 -19.12 -10.56
N ARG A 489 23.23 -19.21 -11.02
CA ARG A 489 24.38 -19.48 -10.14
C ARG A 489 24.61 -18.35 -9.16
N ILE A 490 24.53 -17.10 -9.61
CA ILE A 490 24.74 -15.93 -8.75
C ILE A 490 23.62 -15.79 -7.74
N ILE A 491 22.38 -15.92 -8.17
CA ILE A 491 21.20 -15.86 -7.28
C ILE A 491 21.25 -17.00 -6.26
N GLY A 492 21.64 -18.22 -6.66
CA GLY A 492 21.86 -19.34 -5.74
C GLY A 492 22.94 -19.07 -4.69
N MET A 493 24.06 -18.43 -5.09
CA MET A 493 25.11 -18.01 -4.16
C MET A 493 24.61 -16.94 -3.18
N LEU A 494 23.90 -15.92 -3.67
CA LEU A 494 23.36 -14.86 -2.83
C LEU A 494 22.26 -15.37 -1.88
N ALA A 495 21.55 -16.45 -2.23
CA ALA A 495 20.55 -17.09 -1.40
C ALA A 495 21.13 -17.68 -0.09
N ILE A 496 22.44 -17.91 -0.02
CA ILE A 496 23.11 -18.32 1.22
C ILE A 496 22.92 -17.27 2.33
N ALA A 497 22.86 -15.98 1.94
CA ALA A 497 22.58 -14.91 2.89
C ALA A 497 21.20 -15.07 3.57
N GLU A 498 20.19 -15.59 2.86
CA GLU A 498 18.87 -15.83 3.41
C GLU A 498 18.83 -17.05 4.35
N VAL A 499 19.69 -18.04 4.11
CA VAL A 499 19.89 -19.15 5.08
C VAL A 499 20.44 -18.58 6.39
N ALA A 500 21.41 -17.65 6.31
CA ALA A 500 21.90 -16.96 7.49
C ALA A 500 20.84 -16.12 8.19
N VAL A 501 19.93 -15.45 7.43
CA VAL A 501 18.78 -14.73 8.00
C VAL A 501 17.91 -15.69 8.83
N VAL A 502 17.55 -16.85 8.29
CA VAL A 502 16.75 -17.86 9.00
C VAL A 502 17.45 -18.32 10.27
N ALA A 503 18.75 -18.61 10.20
CA ALA A 503 19.54 -19.01 11.36
C ALA A 503 19.54 -17.91 12.45
N ILE A 504 19.73 -16.65 12.06
CA ILE A 504 19.69 -15.51 12.97
C ILE A 504 18.30 -15.37 13.61
N VAL A 505 17.22 -15.48 12.84
CA VAL A 505 15.84 -15.38 13.35
C VAL A 505 15.58 -16.50 14.35
N LEU A 506 15.99 -17.73 14.05
CA LEU A 506 15.77 -18.86 14.95
C LEU A 506 16.62 -18.80 16.23
N ALA A 507 17.82 -18.19 16.16
CA ALA A 507 18.72 -18.10 17.32
C ALA A 507 18.39 -16.91 18.24
N TRP A 508 18.08 -15.75 17.68
CA TRP A 508 18.05 -14.48 18.44
C TRP A 508 16.72 -13.73 18.44
N TYR A 509 15.76 -14.03 17.52
CA TYR A 509 14.49 -13.34 17.57
C TYR A 509 13.59 -13.93 18.65
N PRO A 510 13.03 -13.10 19.56
CA PRO A 510 12.03 -13.59 20.50
C PRO A 510 10.72 -13.93 19.77
N GLU A 511 9.95 -14.89 20.28
CA GLU A 511 8.56 -15.02 19.84
C GLU A 511 7.75 -13.90 20.47
N THR A 512 7.17 -13.04 19.62
CA THR A 512 6.42 -11.87 20.06
C THR A 512 4.91 -12.00 19.85
N ALA A 513 4.46 -13.10 19.22
CA ALA A 513 3.03 -13.39 19.11
C ALA A 513 2.41 -13.55 20.50
N HIS A 514 1.23 -12.94 20.70
CA HIS A 514 0.48 -12.98 21.97
C HIS A 514 1.18 -12.30 23.17
N ARG A 515 2.19 -11.42 22.95
CA ARG A 515 2.82 -10.63 24.02
C ARG A 515 2.44 -9.17 23.89
N GLU A 516 2.21 -8.52 25.02
CA GLU A 516 1.97 -7.08 25.05
C GLU A 516 3.28 -6.31 24.78
N LEU A 517 3.17 -5.10 24.21
CA LEU A 517 4.33 -4.27 23.88
C LEU A 517 5.11 -3.85 25.12
N GLU A 518 4.43 -3.70 26.23
CA GLU A 518 4.96 -3.36 27.54
C GLU A 518 5.86 -4.48 28.10
N ASP A 519 5.52 -5.75 27.85
CA ASP A 519 6.34 -6.91 28.22
C ASP A 519 7.64 -6.99 27.41
N LEU A 520 7.58 -6.55 26.14
CA LEU A 520 8.73 -6.54 25.25
C LEU A 520 9.65 -5.33 25.48
N ASN A 521 9.09 -4.22 25.98
CA ASN A 521 9.77 -2.96 26.21
C ASN A 521 9.38 -2.37 27.59
N PRO A 522 9.95 -2.86 28.70
CA PRO A 522 9.60 -2.41 30.06
C PRO A 522 9.78 -0.90 30.31
N VAL A 523 10.59 -0.24 29.47
CA VAL A 523 10.79 1.22 29.53
C VAL A 523 9.53 1.99 29.14
N ASP A 524 8.69 1.44 28.24
CA ASP A 524 7.43 2.05 27.86
C ASP A 524 6.39 1.92 29.00
N ALA A 525 6.40 0.81 29.76
CA ALA A 525 5.54 0.60 30.93
C ALA A 525 5.82 1.59 32.07
N ALA A 526 7.10 1.90 32.32
CA ALA A 526 7.50 2.85 33.37
C ALA A 526 7.08 4.31 33.10
N GLY A 527 6.78 4.66 31.84
CA GLY A 527 6.28 5.98 31.44
C GLY A 527 4.79 6.21 31.76
N PHE A 528 3.99 5.14 31.81
CA PHE A 528 2.55 5.20 32.11
C PHE A 528 2.22 5.23 33.60
N SER A 529 3.15 4.85 34.47
CA SER A 529 2.93 4.86 35.94
C SER A 529 3.17 6.21 36.60
N LYS A 530 3.50 7.28 35.86
CA LYS A 530 3.78 8.62 36.37
C LYS A 530 2.84 9.72 35.82
N GLY A 531 1.68 9.32 35.28
CA GLY A 531 0.66 10.27 34.81
C GLY A 531 -0.64 10.18 35.59
#